data_4f7b8098d6cf2b31275da28a49fc75e6
#
_entry.id   4f7b8098d6cf2b31275da28a49fc75e6
#
_cell.length_a   1.000
_cell.length_b   1.000
_cell.length_c   1.000
_cell.angle_alpha   90.00
_cell.angle_beta   90.00
_cell.angle_gamma   90.00
#
_symmetry.space_group_name_H-M   'P 1'
#
loop_
_entity.id
_entity.type
_entity.pdbx_description
1 polymer ?
#
loop_
_entity_poly.entity_id
_entity_poly.type
_entity_poly.pdbx_seq_one_letter_code
_entity_poly.pdbx_strand_id
1 'polypeptide(L)'
;MKALQRVAEEFESWGNRTSFLPKSRDLFMLYLAFFFAPLLISQQSRGRSLPVSAFHARSDGMHTMITAHSGCEGRPDNSLEYVQYALHCGADALEVDVHPKDDGFYISHDPSDGAHPDLKDVFSLIRGSGVKVNCDLKHPGIEHAVLTLAQACGVDEQLIFSGSVSLEAIQDPAIRCRTFWNIESAMPALYAQCEAGIPLTEEQIRAAISLYRRCGVQIVNLYYGLCTQERIALLRENGILTSVWTVNDASCARQFLDAGVYNITTRQPVMV
;
A
#
# COMPACT_ATOMS: atom_id res chain seq x y z
N MET A 1 -4.21 -32.34 -17.46
CA MET A 1 -3.36 -33.15 -16.57
C MET A 1 -1.87 -33.08 -16.93
N LYS A 2 -1.44 -33.37 -18.17
CA LYS A 2 0.00 -33.32 -18.55
C LYS A 2 0.70 -31.96 -18.36
N ALA A 3 -0.02 -30.84 -18.55
CA ALA A 3 0.53 -29.50 -18.36
C ALA A 3 0.78 -29.16 -16.87
N LEU A 4 -0.12 -29.61 -15.99
CA LEU A 4 0.02 -29.44 -14.52
C LEU A 4 1.17 -30.27 -13.96
N GLN A 5 1.41 -31.44 -14.51
CA GLN A 5 2.50 -32.32 -14.11
C GLN A 5 3.86 -31.73 -14.49
N ARG A 6 3.97 -31.08 -15.65
CA ARG A 6 5.18 -30.40 -16.11
C ARG A 6 5.53 -29.18 -15.25
N VAL A 7 4.51 -28.40 -14.86
CA VAL A 7 4.70 -27.25 -13.96
C VAL A 7 5.14 -27.70 -12.56
N ALA A 8 4.60 -28.83 -12.06
CA ALA A 8 5.02 -29.39 -10.77
C ALA A 8 6.48 -29.87 -10.81
N GLU A 9 6.90 -30.53 -11.90
CA GLU A 9 8.28 -31.01 -12.09
C GLU A 9 9.29 -29.86 -12.21
N GLU A 10 8.92 -28.76 -12.90
CA GLU A 10 9.74 -27.55 -12.99
C GLU A 10 9.88 -26.84 -11.62
N PHE A 11 8.82 -26.85 -10.82
CA PHE A 11 8.83 -26.22 -9.48
C PHE A 11 9.62 -27.05 -8.48
N GLU A 12 9.55 -28.41 -8.51
CA GLU A 12 10.39 -29.28 -7.71
C GLU A 12 11.88 -29.11 -8.07
N SER A 13 12.18 -28.94 -9.33
CA SER A 13 13.53 -28.62 -9.81
C SER A 13 14.05 -27.28 -9.32
N TRP A 14 13.16 -26.30 -9.13
CA TRP A 14 13.48 -24.96 -8.63
C TRP A 14 13.65 -24.95 -7.12
N GLY A 15 12.76 -25.61 -6.37
CA GLY A 15 12.81 -25.72 -4.91
C GLY A 15 14.03 -26.48 -4.38
N ASN A 16 14.58 -27.39 -5.17
CA ASN A 16 15.83 -28.09 -4.82
C ASN A 16 17.11 -27.23 -5.04
N ARG A 17 16.99 -26.07 -5.66
CA ARG A 17 18.09 -25.14 -5.89
C ARG A 17 18.14 -23.98 -4.90
N THR A 18 17.09 -23.80 -4.08
CA THR A 18 17.01 -22.74 -3.07
C THR A 18 16.76 -23.36 -1.69
N SER A 19 17.72 -23.21 -0.77
CA SER A 19 17.69 -23.81 0.57
C SER A 19 16.71 -23.14 1.56
N PHE A 20 15.70 -22.37 1.11
CA PHE A 20 14.92 -21.47 1.96
C PHE A 20 13.38 -21.59 1.85
N LEU A 21 12.82 -22.70 1.40
CA LEU A 21 11.36 -22.88 1.38
C LEU A 21 10.88 -23.95 2.37
N PRO A 22 9.78 -23.73 3.12
CA PRO A 22 9.21 -24.73 4.00
C PRO A 22 8.69 -25.91 3.18
N LYS A 23 9.12 -27.13 3.58
CA LYS A 23 8.77 -28.41 2.94
C LYS A 23 7.36 -28.88 3.34
N SER A 24 6.30 -28.13 3.10
CA SER A 24 4.95 -28.65 3.32
C SER A 24 4.13 -28.66 2.03
N ARG A 25 3.60 -29.85 1.71
CA ARG A 25 2.69 -30.09 0.57
C ARG A 25 1.42 -29.23 0.64
N ASP A 26 1.02 -28.82 1.83
CA ASP A 26 -0.20 -28.05 2.07
C ASP A 26 -0.07 -26.58 1.64
N LEU A 27 1.13 -25.99 1.78
CA LEU A 27 1.41 -24.63 1.28
C LEU A 27 1.42 -24.57 -0.25
N PHE A 28 1.88 -25.65 -0.90
CA PHE A 28 1.88 -25.78 -2.36
C PHE A 28 0.46 -25.93 -2.94
N MET A 29 -0.41 -26.68 -2.25
CA MET A 29 -1.81 -26.82 -2.65
C MET A 29 -2.60 -25.54 -2.44
N LEU A 30 -2.30 -24.76 -1.38
CA LEU A 30 -2.87 -23.41 -1.19
C LEU A 30 -2.46 -22.47 -2.32
N TYR A 31 -1.20 -22.48 -2.73
CA TYR A 31 -0.67 -21.66 -3.82
C TYR A 31 -1.32 -21.99 -5.17
N LEU A 32 -1.51 -23.27 -5.48
CA LEU A 32 -2.22 -23.73 -6.68
C LEU A 32 -3.72 -23.39 -6.67
N ALA A 33 -4.39 -23.47 -5.52
CA ALA A 33 -5.78 -23.08 -5.38
C ALA A 33 -5.99 -21.56 -5.60
N PHE A 34 -5.06 -20.72 -5.13
CA PHE A 34 -5.13 -19.28 -5.32
C PHE A 34 -4.82 -18.81 -6.75
N PHE A 35 -3.94 -19.51 -7.48
CA PHE A 35 -3.54 -19.10 -8.83
C PHE A 35 -4.41 -19.64 -9.96
N PHE A 36 -5.12 -20.76 -9.77
CA PHE A 36 -5.88 -21.44 -10.83
C PHE A 36 -7.41 -21.48 -10.63
N ALA A 37 -7.93 -21.11 -9.47
CA ALA A 37 -9.37 -21.03 -9.22
C ALA A 37 -10.12 -19.94 -10.02
N PRO A 38 -9.52 -18.80 -10.40
CA PRO A 38 -10.22 -17.76 -11.18
C PRO A 38 -10.52 -18.10 -12.62
N LEU A 39 -9.98 -19.18 -13.17
CA LEU A 39 -10.20 -19.55 -14.59
C LEU A 39 -11.56 -20.20 -14.88
N LEU A 40 -12.37 -20.51 -13.88
CA LEU A 40 -13.65 -21.21 -14.00
C LEU A 40 -14.90 -20.36 -13.67
N ILE A 41 -14.74 -19.08 -13.28
CA ILE A 41 -15.89 -18.21 -12.94
C ILE A 41 -15.85 -16.93 -13.78
N SER A 42 -15.79 -17.05 -15.10
CA SER A 42 -15.99 -15.90 -15.97
C SER A 42 -17.10 -16.15 -17.00
N GLN A 43 -18.33 -16.36 -16.52
CA GLN A 43 -19.54 -16.06 -17.32
C GLN A 43 -20.70 -15.77 -16.36
N GLN A 44 -21.09 -14.52 -16.32
CA GLN A 44 -22.29 -13.89 -15.84
C GLN A 44 -22.10 -12.92 -14.68
N SER A 45 -21.83 -11.65 -15.02
CA SER A 45 -22.58 -10.51 -14.47
C SER A 45 -22.27 -9.26 -15.30
N ARG A 46 -23.17 -8.90 -16.21
CA ARG A 46 -23.28 -7.52 -16.71
C ARG A 46 -23.90 -6.70 -15.57
N GLY A 47 -23.06 -6.14 -14.71
CA GLY A 47 -23.41 -5.18 -13.66
C GLY A 47 -22.89 -3.80 -14.04
N ARG A 48 -23.76 -2.81 -13.95
CA ARG A 48 -23.56 -1.40 -14.25
C ARG A 48 -22.24 -0.88 -13.68
N SER A 49 -21.39 -0.31 -14.54
CA SER A 49 -20.25 0.49 -14.14
C SER A 49 -20.72 1.68 -13.32
N LEU A 50 -20.37 1.71 -12.04
CA LEU A 50 -20.42 2.93 -11.24
C LEU A 50 -19.38 3.91 -11.80
N PRO A 51 -19.64 5.22 -11.80
CA PRO A 51 -18.73 6.18 -12.39
C PRO A 51 -17.39 6.17 -11.64
N VAL A 52 -16.32 5.89 -12.35
CA VAL A 52 -14.92 6.07 -11.93
C VAL A 52 -14.68 7.59 -11.85
N SER A 53 -15.09 8.23 -10.77
CA SER A 53 -14.94 9.66 -10.56
C SER A 53 -14.37 9.98 -9.18
N ALA A 54 -13.14 9.56 -8.93
CA ALA A 54 -12.37 10.12 -7.81
C ALA A 54 -10.89 10.32 -8.14
N PHE A 55 -10.35 9.68 -9.18
CA PHE A 55 -8.94 9.84 -9.57
C PHE A 55 -8.83 9.97 -11.08
N HIS A 56 -9.44 11.03 -11.67
CA HIS A 56 -9.11 11.40 -13.04
C HIS A 56 -7.76 12.09 -13.04
N ALA A 57 -6.75 11.42 -13.56
CA ALA A 57 -5.50 12.04 -13.95
C ALA A 57 -5.80 13.20 -14.89
N ARG A 58 -5.67 14.44 -14.40
CA ARG A 58 -5.61 15.62 -15.26
C ARG A 58 -4.24 15.62 -15.90
N SER A 59 -4.19 15.60 -17.20
CA SER A 59 -2.99 15.51 -18.03
C SER A 59 -2.16 16.79 -18.10
N ASP A 60 -2.33 17.74 -17.18
CA ASP A 60 -1.54 18.97 -17.15
C ASP A 60 -1.29 19.36 -15.68
N GLY A 61 -0.09 19.08 -15.18
CA GLY A 61 0.39 19.49 -13.85
C GLY A 61 -0.18 18.64 -12.71
N MET A 62 0.10 17.36 -12.67
CA MET A 62 -0.30 16.50 -11.55
C MET A 62 0.44 16.95 -10.29
N HIS A 63 -0.29 17.53 -9.33
CA HIS A 63 0.26 17.84 -8.01
C HIS A 63 0.63 16.52 -7.32
N THR A 64 1.91 16.37 -6.94
CA THR A 64 2.35 15.25 -6.11
C THR A 64 1.85 15.47 -4.70
N MET A 65 1.13 14.50 -4.15
CA MET A 65 0.67 14.53 -2.77
C MET A 65 1.84 14.35 -1.81
N ILE A 66 1.89 15.16 -0.76
CA ILE A 66 2.88 15.05 0.31
C ILE A 66 2.21 14.44 1.55
N THR A 67 2.69 13.27 1.97
CA THR A 67 2.26 12.61 3.19
C THR A 67 3.29 12.81 4.30
N ALA A 68 2.89 13.46 5.40
CA ALA A 68 3.69 13.55 6.59
C ALA A 68 3.78 12.16 7.24
N HIS A 69 4.98 11.58 7.30
CA HIS A 69 5.24 10.31 7.99
C HIS A 69 5.14 10.52 9.51
N SER A 70 4.74 9.49 10.22
CA SER A 70 4.73 9.45 11.69
C SER A 70 6.03 10.02 12.27
N GLY A 71 5.90 10.93 13.23
CA GLY A 71 7.03 11.62 13.87
C GLY A 71 7.71 12.69 13.00
N CYS A 72 7.05 13.24 11.99
CA CYS A 72 7.62 14.29 11.15
C CYS A 72 8.08 15.50 11.96
N GLU A 73 9.12 16.17 11.46
CA GLU A 73 9.75 17.34 12.07
C GLU A 73 10.13 17.15 13.55
N GLY A 74 10.53 15.90 13.90
CA GLY A 74 11.01 15.54 15.24
C GLY A 74 9.92 15.40 16.30
N ARG A 75 8.66 15.32 15.92
CA ARG A 75 7.58 15.01 16.85
C ARG A 75 7.65 13.53 17.29
N PRO A 76 7.07 13.18 18.47
CA PRO A 76 7.00 11.77 18.86
C PRO A 76 6.22 10.93 17.82
N ASP A 77 6.77 9.78 17.45
CA ASP A 77 6.13 8.86 16.52
C ASP A 77 4.73 8.43 17.04
N ASN A 78 3.75 8.31 16.14
CA ASN A 78 2.40 7.84 16.44
C ASN A 78 1.75 8.54 17.65
N SER A 79 1.95 9.85 17.76
CA SER A 79 1.39 10.67 18.85
C SER A 79 0.32 11.65 18.35
N LEU A 80 -0.59 12.06 19.24
CA LEU A 80 -1.57 13.10 18.90
C LEU A 80 -0.90 14.46 18.69
N GLU A 81 0.27 14.70 19.31
CA GLU A 81 1.09 15.89 19.07
C GLU A 81 1.55 15.93 17.62
N TYR A 82 2.06 14.80 17.10
CA TYR A 82 2.42 14.66 15.68
C TYR A 82 1.22 14.92 14.79
N VAL A 83 0.07 14.29 15.05
CA VAL A 83 -1.14 14.46 14.25
C VAL A 83 -1.57 15.93 14.19
N GLN A 84 -1.60 16.61 15.34
CA GLN A 84 -1.91 18.04 15.40
C GLN A 84 -0.94 18.90 14.60
N TYR A 85 0.35 18.59 14.64
CA TYR A 85 1.36 19.27 13.85
C TYR A 85 1.14 19.04 12.34
N ALA A 86 0.95 17.78 11.92
CA ALA A 86 0.76 17.42 10.53
C ALA A 86 -0.46 18.11 9.88
N LEU A 87 -1.51 18.36 10.65
CA LEU A 87 -2.68 19.12 10.18
C LEU A 87 -2.38 20.59 9.78
N HIS A 88 -1.25 21.13 10.23
CA HIS A 88 -0.90 22.56 10.02
C HIS A 88 0.41 22.76 9.25
N CYS A 89 1.16 21.71 8.94
CA CYS A 89 2.44 21.81 8.25
C CYS A 89 2.33 21.95 6.71
N GLY A 90 1.13 21.90 6.18
CA GLY A 90 0.88 22.01 4.73
C GLY A 90 0.92 20.66 3.98
N ALA A 91 1.04 19.54 4.68
CA ALA A 91 0.94 18.21 4.07
C ALA A 91 -0.49 17.91 3.60
N ASP A 92 -0.63 17.17 2.49
CA ASP A 92 -1.94 16.73 1.97
C ASP A 92 -2.51 15.56 2.75
N ALA A 93 -1.62 14.77 3.35
CA ALA A 93 -1.98 13.62 4.19
C ALA A 93 -1.01 13.48 5.37
N LEU A 94 -1.45 12.78 6.40
CA LEU A 94 -0.60 12.27 7.48
C LEU A 94 -0.67 10.74 7.50
N GLU A 95 0.35 10.08 8.03
CA GLU A 95 0.41 8.61 8.12
C GLU A 95 0.52 8.19 9.57
N VAL A 96 -0.19 7.12 9.95
CA VAL A 96 -0.13 6.49 11.27
C VAL A 96 -0.09 4.97 11.14
N ASP A 97 0.70 4.34 11.97
CA ASP A 97 0.82 2.89 12.07
C ASP A 97 -0.33 2.30 12.91
N VAL A 98 -1.13 1.39 12.33
CA VAL A 98 -2.37 0.94 12.96
C VAL A 98 -2.29 -0.52 13.40
N HIS A 99 -2.57 -0.75 14.69
CA HIS A 99 -2.71 -2.06 15.29
C HIS A 99 -4.12 -2.28 15.85
N PRO A 100 -4.64 -3.52 15.79
CA PRO A 100 -5.89 -3.88 16.47
C PRO A 100 -5.69 -4.00 17.98
N LYS A 101 -6.77 -3.74 18.73
CA LYS A 101 -6.93 -4.05 20.15
C LYS A 101 -8.34 -4.58 20.40
N ASP A 102 -8.64 -5.06 21.61
CA ASP A 102 -9.94 -5.68 21.94
C ASP A 102 -11.14 -4.81 21.57
N ASP A 103 -11.07 -3.51 21.84
CA ASP A 103 -12.16 -2.55 21.61
C ASP A 103 -11.88 -1.54 20.49
N GLY A 104 -11.11 -1.92 19.46
CA GLY A 104 -10.84 -1.02 18.34
C GLY A 104 -9.41 -1.04 17.84
N PHE A 105 -8.78 0.15 17.70
CA PHE A 105 -7.46 0.29 17.13
C PHE A 105 -6.64 1.33 17.87
N TYR A 106 -5.34 1.10 17.99
CA TYR A 106 -4.37 2.06 18.48
C TYR A 106 -3.28 2.35 17.45
N ILE A 107 -2.55 3.43 17.63
CA ILE A 107 -1.44 3.80 16.75
C ILE A 107 -0.09 3.62 17.46
N SER A 108 0.81 2.85 16.84
CA SER A 108 2.20 2.62 17.29
C SER A 108 2.98 1.98 16.15
N HIS A 109 4.29 2.24 16.05
CA HIS A 109 5.14 1.54 15.10
C HIS A 109 5.28 0.05 15.46
N ASP A 110 5.64 -0.22 16.72
CA ASP A 110 5.81 -1.58 17.22
C ASP A 110 4.66 -1.96 18.15
N PRO A 111 4.22 -3.24 18.16
CA PRO A 111 3.26 -3.70 19.13
C PRO A 111 3.88 -3.61 20.53
N SER A 112 3.17 -2.97 21.46
CA SER A 112 3.62 -2.89 22.85
C SER A 112 2.43 -2.82 23.81
N ASP A 113 2.65 -3.22 25.06
CA ASP A 113 1.64 -3.18 26.12
C ASP A 113 1.49 -1.78 26.75
N GLY A 114 2.11 -0.76 26.16
CA GLY A 114 2.05 0.62 26.65
C GLY A 114 0.71 1.31 26.36
N ALA A 115 0.52 2.49 26.95
CA ALA A 115 -0.60 3.37 26.60
C ALA A 115 -0.31 4.05 25.27
N HIS A 116 -1.11 3.74 24.26
CA HIS A 116 -1.03 4.32 22.92
C HIS A 116 -2.26 5.16 22.62
N PRO A 117 -2.13 6.20 21.75
CA PRO A 117 -3.29 6.94 21.29
C PRO A 117 -4.25 6.02 20.51
N ASP A 118 -5.53 6.31 20.67
CA ASP A 118 -6.59 5.60 19.95
C ASP A 118 -6.70 6.13 18.50
N LEU A 119 -6.88 5.25 17.53
CA LEU A 119 -7.12 5.67 16.13
C LEU A 119 -8.37 6.56 16.02
N LYS A 120 -9.36 6.35 16.89
CA LYS A 120 -10.56 7.18 16.96
C LYS A 120 -10.24 8.64 17.33
N ASP A 121 -9.22 8.88 18.18
CA ASP A 121 -8.79 10.24 18.52
C ASP A 121 -8.13 10.90 17.31
N VAL A 122 -7.32 10.17 16.52
CA VAL A 122 -6.79 10.65 15.25
C VAL A 122 -7.91 11.04 14.30
N PHE A 123 -8.91 10.18 14.11
CA PHE A 123 -10.07 10.46 13.26
C PHE A 123 -10.87 11.68 13.72
N SER A 124 -10.96 11.87 15.03
CA SER A 124 -11.62 13.05 15.61
C SER A 124 -10.88 14.35 15.30
N LEU A 125 -9.54 14.32 15.29
CA LEU A 125 -8.70 15.47 14.98
C LEU A 125 -8.74 15.83 13.48
N ILE A 126 -8.70 14.85 12.59
CA ILE A 126 -8.65 15.11 11.13
C ILE A 126 -10.01 15.47 10.53
N ARG A 127 -11.11 15.18 11.24
CA ARG A 127 -12.46 15.41 10.72
C ARG A 127 -12.67 16.86 10.31
N GLY A 128 -13.00 17.08 9.03
CA GLY A 128 -13.26 18.39 8.47
C GLY A 128 -12.01 19.25 8.20
N SER A 129 -10.79 18.74 8.43
CA SER A 129 -9.55 19.45 8.13
C SER A 129 -9.23 19.52 6.62
N GLY A 130 -9.76 18.58 5.83
CA GLY A 130 -9.38 18.37 4.44
C GLY A 130 -8.09 17.55 4.26
N VAL A 131 -7.30 17.34 5.31
CA VAL A 131 -6.10 16.49 5.29
C VAL A 131 -6.51 15.02 5.30
N LYS A 132 -5.87 14.18 4.49
CA LYS A 132 -6.11 12.73 4.48
C LYS A 132 -5.33 12.03 5.60
N VAL A 133 -5.76 10.83 5.95
CA VAL A 133 -5.02 9.94 6.85
C VAL A 133 -4.69 8.64 6.12
N ASN A 134 -3.41 8.34 6.03
CA ASN A 134 -2.91 7.04 5.60
C ASN A 134 -2.76 6.14 6.82
N CYS A 135 -3.63 5.15 6.95
CA CYS A 135 -3.51 4.09 7.94
C CYS A 135 -2.58 3.01 7.39
N ASP A 136 -1.33 3.00 7.87
CA ASP A 136 -0.37 1.94 7.58
C ASP A 136 -0.69 0.73 8.46
N LEU A 137 -1.36 -0.25 7.87
CA LEU A 137 -1.89 -1.41 8.60
C LEU A 137 -0.77 -2.37 8.96
N LYS A 138 -0.59 -2.66 10.24
CA LYS A 138 0.42 -3.61 10.72
C LYS A 138 -0.09 -5.07 10.70
N HIS A 139 -1.38 -5.26 10.52
CA HIS A 139 -2.01 -6.58 10.42
C HIS A 139 -2.95 -6.65 9.23
N PRO A 140 -2.90 -7.74 8.43
CA PRO A 140 -3.88 -7.95 7.37
C PRO A 140 -5.24 -8.35 7.95
N GLY A 141 -6.32 -8.06 7.23
CA GLY A 141 -7.69 -8.46 7.58
C GLY A 141 -8.43 -7.49 8.50
N ILE A 142 -7.82 -6.34 8.85
CA ILE A 142 -8.48 -5.30 9.66
C ILE A 142 -9.05 -4.16 8.82
N GLU A 143 -8.90 -4.18 7.51
CA GLU A 143 -9.23 -3.09 6.58
C GLU A 143 -10.70 -2.66 6.69
N HIS A 144 -11.63 -3.62 6.67
CA HIS A 144 -13.06 -3.34 6.75
C HIS A 144 -13.48 -2.77 8.13
N ALA A 145 -12.84 -3.24 9.20
CA ALA A 145 -13.13 -2.74 10.54
C ALA A 145 -12.61 -1.29 10.72
N VAL A 146 -11.42 -0.97 10.18
CA VAL A 146 -10.91 0.40 10.15
C VAL A 146 -11.79 1.31 9.29
N LEU A 147 -12.25 0.84 8.11
CA LEU A 147 -13.18 1.60 7.27
C LEU A 147 -14.50 1.86 8.00
N THR A 148 -15.03 0.85 8.70
CA THR A 148 -16.27 1.01 9.50
C THR A 148 -16.10 2.05 10.59
N LEU A 149 -14.96 2.05 11.28
CA LEU A 149 -14.65 3.07 12.28
C LEU A 149 -14.54 4.47 11.65
N ALA A 150 -13.88 4.59 10.50
CA ALA A 150 -13.75 5.86 9.77
C ALA A 150 -15.13 6.41 9.34
N GLN A 151 -16.02 5.54 8.85
CA GLN A 151 -17.42 5.90 8.52
C GLN A 151 -18.19 6.38 9.75
N ALA A 152 -18.06 5.67 10.87
CA ALA A 152 -18.69 6.08 12.14
C ALA A 152 -18.17 7.43 12.64
N CYS A 153 -16.92 7.78 12.35
CA CYS A 153 -16.31 9.07 12.67
C CYS A 153 -16.55 10.15 11.59
N GLY A 154 -17.09 9.80 10.42
CA GLY A 154 -17.35 10.72 9.30
C GLY A 154 -16.06 11.20 8.60
N VAL A 155 -15.06 10.31 8.47
CA VAL A 155 -13.74 10.59 7.85
C VAL A 155 -13.36 9.60 6.75
N ASP A 156 -14.28 8.75 6.31
CA ASP A 156 -14.00 7.69 5.32
C ASP A 156 -13.54 8.24 3.95
N GLU A 157 -13.96 9.45 3.57
CA GLU A 157 -13.46 10.13 2.37
C GLU A 157 -12.01 10.63 2.51
N GLN A 158 -11.52 10.77 3.76
CA GLN A 158 -10.15 11.16 4.06
C GLN A 158 -9.21 9.95 4.23
N LEU A 159 -9.73 8.71 4.22
CA LEU A 159 -9.00 7.50 4.53
C LEU A 159 -8.20 6.97 3.33
N ILE A 160 -6.93 6.64 3.59
CA ILE A 160 -6.03 5.89 2.72
C ILE A 160 -5.54 4.66 3.50
N PHE A 161 -5.28 3.56 2.81
CA PHE A 161 -4.66 2.36 3.36
C PHE A 161 -3.30 2.10 2.74
N SER A 162 -2.33 1.71 3.56
CA SER A 162 -1.05 1.12 3.16
C SER A 162 -0.63 -0.01 4.11
N GLY A 163 0.59 -0.51 3.99
CA GLY A 163 1.12 -1.58 4.83
C GLY A 163 0.56 -2.96 4.47
N SER A 164 0.10 -3.70 5.47
CA SER A 164 -0.32 -5.10 5.35
C SER A 164 -1.75 -5.27 4.80
N VAL A 165 -2.09 -4.55 3.73
CA VAL A 165 -3.41 -4.71 3.08
C VAL A 165 -3.52 -6.05 2.39
N SER A 166 -4.53 -6.84 2.76
CA SER A 166 -4.73 -8.20 2.27
C SER A 166 -5.26 -8.25 0.82
N LEU A 167 -4.87 -9.31 0.10
CA LEU A 167 -5.41 -9.57 -1.24
C LEU A 167 -6.94 -9.78 -1.23
N GLU A 168 -7.48 -10.32 -0.14
CA GLU A 168 -8.92 -10.52 0.03
C GLU A 168 -9.63 -9.17 0.11
N ALA A 169 -9.16 -8.26 0.96
CA ALA A 169 -9.73 -6.92 1.11
C ALA A 169 -9.68 -6.09 -0.19
N ILE A 170 -8.62 -6.27 -0.99
CA ILE A 170 -8.49 -5.61 -2.30
C ILE A 170 -9.61 -5.99 -3.29
N GLN A 171 -10.30 -7.12 -3.10
CA GLN A 171 -11.46 -7.48 -3.94
C GLN A 171 -12.64 -6.53 -3.71
N ASP A 172 -12.74 -5.92 -2.52
CA ASP A 172 -13.75 -4.90 -2.26
C ASP A 172 -13.37 -3.55 -2.91
N PRO A 173 -14.21 -3.01 -3.82
CA PRO A 173 -13.98 -1.69 -4.41
C PRO A 173 -13.83 -0.56 -3.39
N ALA A 174 -14.51 -0.65 -2.24
CA ALA A 174 -14.45 0.37 -1.19
C ALA A 174 -13.08 0.41 -0.50
N ILE A 175 -12.39 -0.71 -0.39
CA ILE A 175 -11.01 -0.78 0.10
C ILE A 175 -10.04 -0.43 -1.03
N ARG A 176 -10.18 -1.11 -2.18
CA ARG A 176 -9.28 -0.98 -3.32
C ARG A 176 -9.08 0.46 -3.79
N CYS A 177 -10.14 1.26 -3.89
CA CYS A 177 -10.07 2.62 -4.42
C CYS A 177 -9.29 3.61 -3.54
N ARG A 178 -9.00 3.25 -2.29
CA ARG A 178 -8.27 4.07 -1.31
C ARG A 178 -6.95 3.45 -0.87
N THR A 179 -6.49 2.38 -1.54
CA THR A 179 -5.28 1.66 -1.15
C THR A 179 -4.07 2.10 -1.97
N PHE A 180 -3.01 2.46 -1.28
CA PHE A 180 -1.63 2.51 -1.77
C PHE A 180 -1.01 1.15 -1.45
N TRP A 181 -1.08 0.22 -2.40
CA TRP A 181 -0.76 -1.17 -2.09
C TRP A 181 0.74 -1.41 -2.08
N ASN A 182 1.27 -1.81 -0.95
CA ASN A 182 2.68 -2.11 -0.81
C ASN A 182 3.07 -3.30 -1.69
N ILE A 183 4.17 -3.16 -2.46
CA ILE A 183 4.58 -4.20 -3.39
C ILE A 183 4.99 -5.49 -2.68
N GLU A 184 5.57 -5.39 -1.49
CA GLU A 184 5.95 -6.54 -0.64
C GLU A 184 4.72 -7.27 -0.09
N SER A 185 3.59 -6.59 0.12
CA SER A 185 2.31 -7.21 0.48
C SER A 185 1.63 -7.85 -0.73
N ALA A 186 1.72 -7.19 -1.89
CA ALA A 186 1.19 -7.70 -3.15
C ALA A 186 2.00 -8.89 -3.71
N MET A 187 3.30 -8.89 -3.49
CA MET A 187 4.27 -9.87 -4.00
C MET A 187 5.25 -10.31 -2.90
N PRO A 188 4.83 -11.15 -1.94
CA PRO A 188 5.66 -11.51 -0.77
C PRO A 188 7.03 -12.12 -1.12
N ALA A 189 7.20 -12.68 -2.32
CA ALA A 189 8.48 -13.17 -2.79
C ALA A 189 9.54 -12.07 -2.95
N LEU A 190 9.13 -10.81 -3.01
CA LEU A 190 10.02 -9.64 -3.12
C LEU A 190 10.39 -9.05 -1.76
N TYR A 191 9.83 -9.54 -0.65
CA TYR A 191 9.99 -8.95 0.67
C TYR A 191 11.47 -8.70 1.04
N ALA A 192 12.32 -9.73 0.96
CA ALA A 192 13.73 -9.61 1.31
C ALA A 192 14.51 -8.64 0.38
N GLN A 193 14.11 -8.55 -0.90
CA GLN A 193 14.70 -7.59 -1.84
C GLN A 193 14.26 -6.16 -1.50
N CYS A 194 13.00 -5.98 -1.13
CA CYS A 194 12.46 -4.70 -0.69
C CYS A 194 13.15 -4.21 0.58
N GLU A 195 13.30 -5.07 1.59
CA GLU A 195 14.03 -4.73 2.81
C GLU A 195 15.49 -4.36 2.56
N ALA A 196 16.15 -5.06 1.63
CA ALA A 196 17.54 -4.76 1.27
C ALA A 196 17.69 -3.49 0.41
N GLY A 197 16.60 -2.84 -0.01
CA GLY A 197 16.61 -1.68 -0.89
C GLY A 197 17.20 -1.98 -2.28
N ILE A 198 17.17 -3.25 -2.71
CA ILE A 198 17.70 -3.66 -4.01
C ILE A 198 16.68 -3.33 -5.10
N PRO A 199 17.02 -2.49 -6.08
CA PRO A 199 16.11 -2.08 -7.14
C PRO A 199 15.46 -3.26 -7.87
N LEU A 200 14.15 -3.17 -8.13
CA LEU A 200 13.41 -4.20 -8.85
C LEU A 200 13.89 -4.31 -10.30
N THR A 201 13.91 -5.52 -10.83
CA THR A 201 14.18 -5.75 -12.26
C THR A 201 12.98 -5.34 -13.10
N GLU A 202 13.20 -5.14 -14.41
CA GLU A 202 12.11 -4.84 -15.34
C GLU A 202 11.07 -5.96 -15.37
N GLU A 203 11.49 -7.22 -15.30
CA GLU A 203 10.60 -8.38 -15.25
C GLU A 203 9.70 -8.35 -14.01
N GLN A 204 10.28 -8.04 -12.83
CA GLN A 204 9.52 -7.90 -11.58
C GLN A 204 8.50 -6.75 -11.66
N ILE A 205 8.89 -5.60 -12.24
CA ILE A 205 7.96 -4.48 -12.47
C ILE A 205 6.82 -4.88 -13.43
N ARG A 206 7.11 -5.59 -14.52
CA ARG A 206 6.08 -6.08 -15.44
C ARG A 206 5.14 -7.10 -14.78
N ALA A 207 5.65 -7.95 -13.90
CA ALA A 207 4.85 -8.87 -13.09
C ALA A 207 3.94 -8.10 -12.11
N ALA A 208 4.48 -7.07 -11.44
CA ALA A 208 3.69 -6.18 -10.58
C ALA A 208 2.58 -5.47 -11.37
N ILE A 209 2.89 -4.86 -12.51
CA ILE A 209 1.90 -4.22 -13.39
C ILE A 209 0.75 -5.19 -13.73
N SER A 210 1.09 -6.43 -14.10
CA SER A 210 0.09 -7.45 -14.44
C SER A 210 -0.80 -7.79 -13.24
N LEU A 211 -0.23 -7.89 -12.03
CA LEU A 211 -0.96 -8.16 -10.80
C LEU A 211 -1.89 -7.00 -10.44
N TYR A 212 -1.37 -5.77 -10.40
CA TYR A 212 -2.12 -4.57 -10.04
C TYR A 212 -3.30 -4.34 -10.97
N ARG A 213 -3.10 -4.54 -12.29
CA ARG A 213 -4.18 -4.46 -13.29
C ARG A 213 -5.26 -5.52 -13.07
N ARG A 214 -4.88 -6.77 -12.77
CA ARG A 214 -5.86 -7.83 -12.47
C ARG A 214 -6.68 -7.51 -11.23
N CYS A 215 -6.03 -6.96 -10.21
CA CYS A 215 -6.70 -6.58 -8.96
C CYS A 215 -7.43 -5.24 -9.07
N GLY A 216 -7.20 -4.46 -10.13
CA GLY A 216 -7.80 -3.14 -10.30
C GLY A 216 -7.24 -2.06 -9.36
N VAL A 217 -6.06 -2.30 -8.75
CA VAL A 217 -5.37 -1.32 -7.92
C VAL A 217 -4.58 -0.37 -8.81
N GLN A 218 -4.65 0.93 -8.51
CA GLN A 218 -4.04 1.97 -9.33
C GLN A 218 -2.75 2.54 -8.75
N ILE A 219 -2.48 2.34 -7.46
CA ILE A 219 -1.34 2.95 -6.78
C ILE A 219 -0.45 1.86 -6.18
N VAL A 220 0.80 1.78 -6.63
CA VAL A 220 1.84 0.97 -5.99
C VAL A 220 2.56 1.81 -4.95
N ASN A 221 2.72 1.27 -3.73
CA ASN A 221 3.51 1.88 -2.66
C ASN A 221 4.86 1.19 -2.57
N LEU A 222 5.95 1.94 -2.69
CA LEU A 222 7.31 1.42 -2.81
C LEU A 222 8.27 2.11 -1.85
N TYR A 223 9.15 1.33 -1.22
CA TYR A 223 10.35 1.91 -0.63
C TYR A 223 11.16 2.64 -1.72
N TYR A 224 11.54 3.89 -1.47
CA TYR A 224 12.13 4.77 -2.48
C TYR A 224 13.40 4.20 -3.14
N GLY A 225 14.21 3.41 -2.40
CA GLY A 225 15.40 2.75 -2.91
C GLY A 225 15.14 1.69 -4.00
N LEU A 226 13.90 1.22 -4.15
CA LEU A 226 13.50 0.30 -5.21
C LEU A 226 13.21 1.01 -6.53
N CYS A 227 13.09 2.34 -6.50
CA CYS A 227 12.60 3.14 -7.62
C CYS A 227 13.74 3.71 -8.46
N THR A 228 13.63 3.59 -9.78
CA THR A 228 14.39 4.41 -10.74
C THR A 228 13.41 5.18 -11.62
N GLN A 229 13.86 6.26 -12.26
CA GLN A 229 13.02 7.06 -13.14
C GLN A 229 12.38 6.22 -14.26
N GLU A 230 13.14 5.28 -14.84
CA GLU A 230 12.66 4.39 -15.90
C GLU A 230 11.53 3.48 -15.39
N ARG A 231 11.63 2.99 -14.14
CA ARG A 231 10.61 2.12 -13.54
C ARG A 231 9.34 2.88 -13.21
N ILE A 232 9.48 4.11 -12.70
CA ILE A 232 8.34 5.01 -12.47
C ILE A 232 7.64 5.33 -13.80
N ALA A 233 8.40 5.63 -14.84
CA ALA A 233 7.87 5.86 -16.19
C ALA A 233 7.12 4.62 -16.71
N LEU A 234 7.70 3.42 -16.59
CA LEU A 234 7.08 2.16 -17.01
C LEU A 234 5.77 1.87 -16.26
N LEU A 235 5.72 2.11 -14.95
CA LEU A 235 4.49 1.99 -14.16
C LEU A 235 3.42 2.96 -14.67
N ARG A 236 3.77 4.23 -14.83
CA ARG A 236 2.87 5.29 -15.30
C ARG A 236 2.32 5.03 -16.70
N GLU A 237 3.17 4.61 -17.66
CA GLU A 237 2.75 4.22 -19.02
C GLU A 237 1.74 3.06 -19.02
N ASN A 238 1.74 2.28 -17.94
CA ASN A 238 0.81 1.18 -17.74
C ASN A 238 -0.39 1.54 -16.85
N GLY A 239 -0.57 2.84 -16.52
CA GLY A 239 -1.70 3.34 -15.73
C GLY A 239 -1.59 3.05 -14.23
N ILE A 240 -0.37 2.75 -13.75
CA ILE A 240 -0.08 2.56 -12.32
C ILE A 240 0.65 3.79 -11.79
N LEU A 241 0.08 4.43 -10.79
CA LEU A 241 0.67 5.56 -10.08
C LEU A 241 1.66 5.05 -9.02
N THR A 242 2.69 5.84 -8.74
CA THR A 242 3.72 5.47 -7.77
C THR A 242 3.64 6.34 -6.53
N SER A 243 3.55 5.72 -5.36
CA SER A 243 3.75 6.32 -4.04
C SER A 243 5.10 5.84 -3.50
N VAL A 244 5.90 6.73 -2.92
CA VAL A 244 7.23 6.40 -2.38
C VAL A 244 7.38 6.78 -0.92
N TRP A 245 8.10 5.94 -0.14
CA TRP A 245 8.38 6.12 1.29
C TRP A 245 9.76 5.58 1.69
N THR A 246 10.44 6.04 2.73
CA THR A 246 10.30 7.33 3.36
C THR A 246 11.39 8.23 2.84
N VAL A 247 11.07 9.30 2.14
CA VAL A 247 12.03 10.18 1.47
C VAL A 247 12.31 11.37 2.36
N ASN A 248 13.47 11.41 3.02
CA ASN A 248 13.85 12.45 3.99
C ASN A 248 14.96 13.39 3.49
N ASP A 249 15.40 13.25 2.24
CA ASP A 249 16.42 14.09 1.62
C ASP A 249 15.80 14.96 0.53
N ALA A 250 16.07 16.28 0.57
CA ALA A 250 15.49 17.25 -0.35
C ALA A 250 15.87 16.99 -1.82
N SER A 251 17.10 16.54 -2.07
CA SER A 251 17.55 16.27 -3.44
C SER A 251 16.88 15.03 -4.00
N CYS A 252 16.69 14.00 -3.16
CA CYS A 252 15.96 12.80 -3.48
C CYS A 252 14.47 13.10 -3.72
N ALA A 253 13.85 13.90 -2.86
CA ALA A 253 12.45 14.34 -3.02
C ALA A 253 12.27 15.08 -4.36
N ARG A 254 13.20 15.99 -4.72
CA ARG A 254 13.17 16.70 -5.99
C ARG A 254 13.19 15.74 -7.19
N GLN A 255 14.02 14.72 -7.15
CA GLN A 255 14.10 13.71 -8.23
C GLN A 255 12.75 12.97 -8.41
N PHE A 256 12.04 12.65 -7.32
CA PHE A 256 10.71 12.03 -7.38
C PHE A 256 9.63 12.99 -7.85
N LEU A 257 9.68 14.27 -7.46
CA LEU A 257 8.80 15.31 -8.00
C LEU A 257 8.99 15.43 -9.52
N ASP A 258 10.23 15.51 -9.98
CA ASP A 258 10.57 15.60 -11.41
C ASP A 258 10.16 14.33 -12.18
N ALA A 259 10.24 13.15 -11.54
CA ALA A 259 9.75 11.89 -12.10
C ALA A 259 8.21 11.80 -12.14
N GLY A 260 7.50 12.70 -11.48
CA GLY A 260 6.04 12.76 -11.45
C GLY A 260 5.41 11.60 -10.67
N VAL A 261 5.94 11.29 -9.49
CA VAL A 261 5.29 10.33 -8.58
C VAL A 261 3.98 10.93 -8.04
N TYR A 262 3.05 10.06 -7.70
CA TYR A 262 1.75 10.46 -7.17
C TYR A 262 1.82 10.93 -5.72
N ASN A 263 2.65 10.26 -4.89
CA ASN A 263 2.80 10.58 -3.48
C ASN A 263 4.24 10.42 -3.01
N ILE A 264 4.66 11.32 -2.11
CA ILE A 264 5.90 11.21 -1.34
C ILE A 264 5.56 11.20 0.14
N THR A 265 5.90 10.12 0.85
CA THR A 265 5.83 10.05 2.30
C THR A 265 7.17 10.45 2.89
N THR A 266 7.18 11.43 3.79
CA THR A 266 8.40 12.04 4.35
C THR A 266 8.25 12.45 5.80
N ARG A 267 9.35 12.39 6.57
CA ARG A 267 9.43 12.97 7.93
C ARG A 267 9.71 14.48 7.90
N GLN A 268 9.94 15.05 6.72
CA GLN A 268 10.26 16.47 6.55
C GLN A 268 9.32 17.13 5.51
N PRO A 269 8.01 17.16 5.77
CA PRO A 269 7.02 17.64 4.80
C PRO A 269 7.20 19.12 4.44
N VAL A 270 7.78 19.93 5.32
CA VAL A 270 8.02 21.36 5.09
C VAL A 270 9.16 21.59 4.07
N MET A 271 10.03 20.58 3.88
CA MET A 271 11.18 20.65 2.98
C MET A 271 10.82 20.33 1.52
N VAL A 272 9.73 19.60 1.26
CA VAL A 272 9.29 19.15 -0.05
C VAL A 272 8.29 20.15 -0.65
#